data_077a57833280801c3b98824872d5cd04
#
_entry.id   077a57833280801c3b98824872d5cd04
#
_cell.length_a   1.000
_cell.length_b   1.000
_cell.length_c   1.000
_cell.angle_alpha   90.00
_cell.angle_beta   90.00
_cell.angle_gamma   90.00
#
_symmetry.space_group_name_H-M   'P 1'
#
loop_
_entity.id
_entity.type
_entity.pdbx_description
1 polymer ?
#
loop_
_entity_poly.entity_id
_entity_poly.type
_entity_poly.pdbx_seq_one_letter_code
_entity_poly.pdbx_strand_id
1 'polypeptide(L)'
;YLVEPLAKVLASLGVKRGLVAYGQEKLDEISPNGPTTICELRDGYYRTSVIKPEDFGFTPGTKEDLVGGTPEVNAQITRDVLSGKIQGTKRNAVLMNSGAAFFVAGKADSIADGIQLAASLIDSGKATAALEKCIAVSNE
;
A
#
# COMPACT_ATOMS: atom_id res chain seq x y z
N TYR A 1 1.77 -6.51 17.19
CA TYR A 1 1.05 -6.98 18.40
C TYR A 1 -0.47 -6.98 18.22
N LEU A 2 -1.08 -6.00 17.55
CA LEU A 2 -2.54 -5.91 17.35
C LEU A 2 -3.01 -6.43 15.98
N VAL A 3 -2.13 -6.86 15.11
CA VAL A 3 -2.45 -7.23 13.71
C VAL A 3 -3.48 -8.36 13.67
N GLU A 4 -3.23 -9.46 14.36
CA GLU A 4 -4.16 -10.59 14.41
C GLU A 4 -5.46 -10.28 15.19
N PRO A 5 -5.44 -9.65 16.37
CA PRO A 5 -6.66 -9.22 17.05
C PRO A 5 -7.56 -8.32 16.18
N LEU A 6 -7.00 -7.37 15.44
CA LEU A 6 -7.78 -6.53 14.54
C LEU A 6 -8.36 -7.31 13.36
N ALA A 7 -7.62 -8.26 12.79
CA ALA A 7 -8.15 -9.14 11.74
C ALA A 7 -9.34 -9.97 12.25
N LYS A 8 -9.29 -10.46 13.49
CA LYS A 8 -10.41 -11.17 14.13
C LYS A 8 -11.64 -10.27 14.32
N VAL A 9 -11.43 -9.01 14.72
CA VAL A 9 -12.52 -8.03 14.82
C VAL A 9 -13.15 -7.79 13.45
N LEU A 10 -12.34 -7.57 12.41
CA LEU A 10 -12.86 -7.41 11.04
C LEU A 10 -13.68 -8.62 10.60
N ALA A 11 -13.22 -9.84 10.89
CA ALA A 11 -13.96 -11.06 10.60
C ALA A 11 -15.31 -11.11 11.34
N SER A 12 -15.34 -10.72 12.61
CA SER A 12 -16.57 -10.68 13.41
C SER A 12 -17.57 -9.64 12.91
N LEU A 13 -17.09 -8.58 12.25
CA LEU A 13 -17.90 -7.56 11.59
C LEU A 13 -18.38 -7.96 10.19
N GLY A 14 -18.07 -9.19 9.76
CA GLY A 14 -18.53 -9.73 8.48
C GLY A 14 -17.63 -9.43 7.28
N VAL A 15 -16.44 -8.87 7.51
CA VAL A 15 -15.46 -8.68 6.42
C VAL A 15 -15.02 -10.04 5.89
N LYS A 16 -15.15 -10.25 4.57
CA LYS A 16 -14.82 -11.51 3.90
C LYS A 16 -13.36 -11.58 3.47
N ARG A 17 -12.80 -10.46 3.06
CA ARG A 17 -11.39 -10.33 2.67
C ARG A 17 -10.82 -9.06 3.26
N GLY A 18 -9.65 -9.15 3.85
CA GLY A 18 -8.97 -8.02 4.46
C GLY A 18 -7.50 -8.32 4.70
N LEU A 19 -6.74 -7.28 4.97
CA LEU A 19 -5.36 -7.38 5.38
C LEU A 19 -5.11 -6.31 6.44
N VAL A 20 -4.56 -6.71 7.57
CA VAL A 20 -4.09 -5.81 8.62
C VAL A 20 -2.58 -5.81 8.55
N ALA A 21 -1.97 -4.63 8.49
CA ALA A 21 -0.53 -4.46 8.37
C ALA A 21 0.04 -3.63 9.51
N TYR A 22 1.28 -3.93 9.89
CA TYR A 22 2.09 -3.16 10.83
C TYR A 22 3.55 -3.23 10.42
N GLY A 23 4.10 -2.12 9.96
CA GLY A 23 5.53 -1.94 9.74
C GLY A 23 6.28 -1.98 11.07
N GLN A 24 7.23 -2.91 11.22
CA GLN A 24 7.87 -3.19 12.51
C GLN A 24 8.67 -1.99 13.07
N GLU A 25 8.96 -1.02 12.25
CA GLU A 25 9.57 0.27 12.62
C GLU A 25 8.55 1.31 13.14
N LYS A 26 7.33 0.87 13.50
CA LYS A 26 6.20 1.69 13.98
C LYS A 26 5.52 2.49 12.87
N LEU A 27 5.42 1.89 11.68
CA LEU A 27 4.63 2.42 10.58
C LEU A 27 3.26 1.72 10.56
N ASP A 28 2.20 2.47 10.38
CA ASP A 28 0.81 1.99 10.30
C ASP A 28 0.41 1.47 8.89
N GLU A 29 1.40 1.27 8.02
CA GLU A 29 1.28 0.79 6.66
C GLU A 29 2.28 -0.34 6.37
N ILE A 30 2.23 -0.90 5.16
CA ILE A 30 3.29 -1.77 4.66
C ILE A 30 4.53 -0.92 4.40
N SER A 31 5.61 -1.22 5.13
CA SER A 31 6.84 -0.44 5.09
C SER A 31 7.70 -0.77 3.86
N PRO A 32 8.18 0.26 3.13
CA PRO A 32 9.21 0.08 2.12
C PRO A 32 10.63 0.06 2.70
N ASN A 33 10.78 0.21 4.02
CA ASN A 33 12.09 0.34 4.69
C ASN A 33 12.51 -0.96 5.38
N GLY A 34 11.55 -1.82 5.73
CA GLY A 34 11.84 -3.02 6.50
C GLY A 34 10.65 -3.97 6.64
N PRO A 35 10.77 -4.95 7.55
CA PRO A 35 9.74 -5.96 7.72
C PRO A 35 8.40 -5.39 8.16
N THR A 36 7.33 -5.93 7.62
CA THR A 36 5.94 -5.64 7.98
C THR A 36 5.26 -6.93 8.41
N THR A 37 4.66 -6.93 9.59
CA THR A 37 3.76 -8.00 10.00
C THR A 37 2.40 -7.78 9.36
N ILE A 38 1.89 -8.78 8.65
CA ILE A 38 0.55 -8.74 8.06
C ILE A 38 -0.29 -9.88 8.61
N CYS A 39 -1.61 -9.65 8.72
CA CYS A 39 -2.59 -10.70 8.92
C CYS A 39 -3.61 -10.64 7.77
N GLU A 40 -3.59 -11.64 6.93
CA GLU A 40 -4.57 -11.83 5.87
C GLU A 40 -5.83 -12.47 6.45
N LEU A 41 -6.98 -11.88 6.15
CA LEU A 41 -8.31 -12.42 6.41
C LEU A 41 -8.93 -12.86 5.08
N ARG A 42 -9.40 -14.11 5.01
CA ARG A 42 -10.13 -14.64 3.87
C ARG A 42 -11.19 -15.63 4.31
N ASP A 43 -12.46 -15.32 4.07
CA ASP A 43 -13.62 -16.18 4.32
C ASP A 43 -13.64 -16.81 5.73
N GLY A 44 -13.33 -16.02 6.76
CA GLY A 44 -13.28 -16.43 8.15
C GLY A 44 -11.95 -17.07 8.59
N TYR A 45 -11.04 -17.35 7.67
CA TYR A 45 -9.69 -17.78 8.00
C TYR A 45 -8.76 -16.58 8.06
N TYR A 46 -7.77 -16.64 8.93
CA TYR A 46 -6.74 -15.61 9.02
C TYR A 46 -5.36 -16.25 9.16
N ARG A 47 -4.39 -15.62 8.53
CA ARG A 47 -2.99 -16.06 8.52
C ARG A 47 -2.08 -14.88 8.76
N THR A 48 -1.27 -14.96 9.81
CA THR A 48 -0.22 -13.97 10.09
C THR A 48 1.09 -14.39 9.43
N SER A 49 1.77 -13.44 8.82
CA SER A 49 3.09 -13.61 8.21
C SER A 49 3.88 -12.29 8.26
N VAL A 50 5.13 -12.34 7.84
CA VAL A 50 5.99 -11.17 7.69
C VAL A 50 6.39 -11.06 6.23
N ILE A 51 6.27 -9.86 5.69
CA ILE A 51 6.75 -9.49 4.36
C ILE A 51 7.76 -8.35 4.49
N LYS A 52 8.62 -8.21 3.50
CA LYS A 52 9.65 -7.17 3.44
C LYS A 52 9.88 -6.70 2.00
N PRO A 53 10.43 -5.49 1.80
CA PRO A 53 10.64 -4.93 0.47
C PRO A 53 11.39 -5.87 -0.48
N GLU A 54 12.39 -6.59 0.04
CA GLU A 54 13.24 -7.50 -0.74
C GLU A 54 12.46 -8.68 -1.33
N ASP A 55 11.35 -9.09 -0.70
CA ASP A 55 10.49 -10.16 -1.22
C ASP A 55 9.84 -9.77 -2.56
N PHE A 56 9.81 -8.48 -2.86
CA PHE A 56 9.26 -7.88 -4.09
C PHE A 56 10.35 -7.27 -4.99
N GLY A 57 11.63 -7.50 -4.68
CA GLY A 57 12.75 -6.98 -5.46
C GLY A 57 13.08 -5.51 -5.20
N PHE A 58 12.55 -4.92 -4.12
CA PHE A 58 12.87 -3.55 -3.73
C PHE A 58 14.05 -3.51 -2.77
N THR A 59 14.93 -2.53 -2.94
CA THR A 59 15.93 -2.19 -1.94
C THR A 59 15.24 -1.42 -0.80
N PRO A 60 15.43 -1.83 0.46
CA PRO A 60 14.91 -1.09 1.60
C PRO A 60 15.37 0.37 1.60
N GLY A 61 14.44 1.28 1.83
CA GLY A 61 14.73 2.68 2.02
C GLY A 61 15.04 3.02 3.47
N THR A 62 15.05 4.32 3.75
CA THR A 62 15.21 4.87 5.09
C THR A 62 13.97 5.65 5.51
N LYS A 63 13.87 5.97 6.80
CA LYS A 63 12.76 6.76 7.33
C LYS A 63 12.74 8.17 6.73
N GLU A 64 13.92 8.72 6.48
CA GLU A 64 14.12 10.03 5.88
C GLU A 64 13.59 10.10 4.44
N ASP A 65 13.65 9.00 3.70
CA ASP A 65 13.12 8.92 2.34
C ASP A 65 11.60 9.10 2.28
N LEU A 66 10.88 8.83 3.37
CA LEU A 66 9.43 8.96 3.45
C LEU A 66 8.96 10.32 3.95
N VAL A 67 9.87 11.15 4.46
CA VAL A 67 9.50 12.47 5.02
C VAL A 67 8.84 13.31 3.93
N GLY A 68 7.72 13.93 4.31
CA GLY A 68 6.99 14.92 3.53
C GLY A 68 7.35 16.35 3.94
N GLY A 69 6.40 17.26 3.72
CA GLY A 69 6.56 18.68 4.04
C GLY A 69 5.20 19.34 4.34
N THR A 70 5.03 20.57 3.88
CA THR A 70 3.75 21.27 3.95
C THR A 70 2.69 20.55 3.11
N PRO A 71 1.39 20.85 3.29
CA PRO A 71 0.32 20.28 2.47
C PRO A 71 0.58 20.42 0.97
N GLU A 72 1.10 21.57 0.53
CA GLU A 72 1.40 21.85 -0.88
C GLU A 72 2.53 20.96 -1.39
N VAL A 73 3.59 20.79 -0.57
CA VAL A 73 4.71 19.88 -0.88
C VAL A 73 4.21 18.44 -0.97
N ASN A 74 3.37 18.00 -0.04
CA ASN A 74 2.82 16.65 -0.04
C ASN A 74 1.88 16.40 -1.22
N ALA A 75 1.08 17.39 -1.60
CA ALA A 75 0.25 17.32 -2.80
C ALA A 75 1.10 17.15 -4.07
N GLN A 76 2.22 17.88 -4.15
CA GLN A 76 3.15 17.75 -5.28
C GLN A 76 3.84 16.37 -5.29
N ILE A 77 4.28 15.87 -4.12
CA ILE A 77 4.84 14.51 -3.98
C ILE A 77 3.84 13.47 -4.49
N THR A 78 2.56 13.58 -4.08
CA THR A 78 1.50 12.67 -4.54
C THR A 78 1.38 12.68 -6.06
N ARG A 79 1.32 13.87 -6.69
CA ARG A 79 1.26 14.00 -8.15
C ARG A 79 2.48 13.39 -8.84
N ASP A 80 3.66 13.63 -8.29
CA ASP A 80 4.92 13.17 -8.88
C ASP A 80 5.11 11.66 -8.74
N VAL A 81 4.63 11.05 -7.64
CA VAL A 81 4.58 9.58 -7.52
C VAL A 81 3.60 8.98 -8.52
N LEU A 82 2.35 9.49 -8.57
CA LEU A 82 1.30 8.93 -9.42
C LEU A 82 1.51 9.20 -10.92
N SER A 83 2.34 10.17 -11.28
CA SER A 83 2.77 10.40 -12.66
C SER A 83 4.04 9.64 -13.05
N GLY A 84 4.64 8.88 -12.13
CA GLY A 84 5.86 8.13 -12.37
C GLY A 84 7.17 8.94 -12.35
N LYS A 85 7.12 10.23 -12.01
CA LYS A 85 8.31 11.08 -11.92
C LYS A 85 9.21 10.71 -10.75
N ILE A 86 8.61 10.38 -9.58
CA ILE A 86 9.34 9.93 -8.40
C ILE A 86 9.51 8.41 -8.48
N GLN A 87 10.75 7.98 -8.34
CA GLN A 87 11.17 6.59 -8.18
C GLN A 87 11.69 6.36 -6.74
N GLY A 88 12.06 5.14 -6.40
CA GLY A 88 12.64 4.79 -5.10
C GLY A 88 11.57 4.64 -4.00
N THR A 89 11.96 4.94 -2.76
CA THR A 89 11.23 4.55 -1.55
C THR A 89 9.79 5.04 -1.49
N LYS A 90 9.50 6.29 -1.84
CA LYS A 90 8.12 6.82 -1.87
C LYS A 90 7.24 6.07 -2.88
N ARG A 91 7.77 5.80 -4.08
CA ARG A 91 7.05 4.99 -5.07
C ARG A 91 6.85 3.56 -4.57
N ASN A 92 7.88 2.95 -3.98
CA ASN A 92 7.80 1.59 -3.45
C ASN A 92 6.74 1.47 -2.35
N ALA A 93 6.62 2.45 -1.45
CA ALA A 93 5.56 2.51 -0.45
C ALA A 93 4.17 2.46 -1.10
N VAL A 94 3.94 3.30 -2.11
CA VAL A 94 2.66 3.34 -2.84
C VAL A 94 2.41 2.00 -3.55
N LEU A 95 3.42 1.43 -4.20
CA LEU A 95 3.29 0.15 -4.92
C LEU A 95 2.95 -1.01 -3.98
N MET A 96 3.64 -1.12 -2.84
CA MET A 96 3.42 -2.22 -1.89
C MET A 96 2.02 -2.14 -1.25
N ASN A 97 1.59 -0.97 -0.80
CA ASN A 97 0.28 -0.78 -0.19
C ASN A 97 -0.86 -0.91 -1.22
N SER A 98 -0.71 -0.35 -2.42
CA SER A 98 -1.67 -0.54 -3.52
C SER A 98 -1.73 -2.00 -3.98
N GLY A 99 -0.58 -2.68 -4.04
CA GLY A 99 -0.50 -4.09 -4.39
C GLY A 99 -1.29 -4.98 -3.43
N ALA A 100 -1.15 -4.72 -2.12
CA ALA A 100 -1.94 -5.39 -1.09
C ALA A 100 -3.44 -5.09 -1.23
N ALA A 101 -3.81 -3.84 -1.54
CA ALA A 101 -5.21 -3.46 -1.78
C ALA A 101 -5.80 -4.18 -3.00
N PHE A 102 -5.07 -4.29 -4.11
CA PHE A 102 -5.51 -5.05 -5.30
C PHE A 102 -5.67 -6.54 -5.00
N PHE A 103 -4.77 -7.12 -4.22
CA PHE A 103 -4.87 -8.50 -3.78
C PHE A 103 -6.12 -8.73 -2.93
N VAL A 104 -6.37 -7.89 -1.93
CA VAL A 104 -7.57 -7.96 -1.08
C VAL A 104 -8.85 -7.78 -1.92
N ALA A 105 -8.85 -6.86 -2.86
CA ALA A 105 -9.97 -6.62 -3.77
C ALA A 105 -10.19 -7.72 -4.82
N GLY A 106 -9.35 -8.76 -4.86
CA GLY A 106 -9.44 -9.84 -5.85
C GLY A 106 -9.11 -9.41 -7.27
N LYS A 107 -8.33 -8.34 -7.42
CA LYS A 107 -7.83 -7.83 -8.71
C LYS A 107 -6.44 -8.36 -9.06
N ALA A 108 -5.82 -9.04 -8.12
CA ALA A 108 -4.53 -9.72 -8.27
C ALA A 108 -4.54 -11.01 -7.44
N ASP A 109 -3.77 -12.00 -7.87
CA ASP A 109 -3.71 -13.32 -7.21
C ASP A 109 -2.74 -13.34 -6.03
N SER A 110 -1.81 -12.40 -5.99
CA SER A 110 -0.84 -12.19 -4.91
C SER A 110 -0.56 -10.70 -4.70
N ILE A 111 0.10 -10.35 -3.59
CA ILE A 111 0.60 -8.97 -3.37
C ILE A 111 1.60 -8.60 -4.46
N ALA A 112 2.47 -9.53 -4.88
CA ALA A 112 3.44 -9.30 -5.96
C ALA A 112 2.76 -8.94 -7.29
N ASP A 113 1.72 -9.68 -7.69
CA ASP A 113 0.93 -9.37 -8.89
C ASP A 113 0.22 -8.03 -8.76
N GLY A 114 -0.28 -7.73 -7.55
CA GLY A 114 -0.87 -6.43 -7.24
C GLY A 114 0.11 -5.27 -7.37
N ILE A 115 1.36 -5.46 -6.97
CA ILE A 115 2.45 -4.49 -7.14
C ILE A 115 2.72 -4.25 -8.63
N GLN A 116 2.77 -5.30 -9.45
CA GLN A 116 2.93 -5.17 -10.90
C GLN A 116 1.75 -4.39 -11.53
N LEU A 117 0.53 -4.70 -11.10
CA LEU A 117 -0.66 -3.98 -11.55
C LEU A 117 -0.58 -2.50 -11.15
N ALA A 118 -0.22 -2.19 -9.89
CA ALA A 118 -0.05 -0.81 -9.43
C ALA A 118 0.98 -0.04 -10.25
N ALA A 119 2.14 -0.66 -10.53
CA ALA A 119 3.18 -0.06 -11.37
C ALA A 119 2.64 0.24 -12.77
N SER A 120 1.93 -0.70 -13.40
CA SER A 120 1.36 -0.50 -14.73
C SER A 120 0.34 0.64 -14.79
N LEU A 121 -0.45 0.84 -13.72
CA LEU A 121 -1.43 1.92 -13.63
C LEU A 121 -0.78 3.28 -13.47
N ILE A 122 0.33 3.37 -12.74
CA ILE A 122 1.13 4.59 -12.65
C ILE A 122 1.77 4.90 -14.01
N ASP A 123 2.47 3.93 -14.58
CA ASP A 123 3.26 4.12 -15.80
C ASP A 123 2.39 4.41 -17.05
N SER A 124 1.14 3.94 -17.04
CA SER A 124 0.15 4.24 -18.09
C SER A 124 -0.63 5.55 -17.89
N GLY A 125 -0.38 6.29 -16.80
CA GLY A 125 -1.10 7.54 -16.47
C GLY A 125 -2.51 7.35 -15.89
N LYS A 126 -2.98 6.12 -15.73
CA LYS A 126 -4.32 5.83 -15.17
C LYS A 126 -4.45 6.25 -13.71
N ALA A 127 -3.37 6.16 -12.94
CA ALA A 127 -3.35 6.60 -11.55
C ALA A 127 -3.52 8.12 -11.46
N THR A 128 -2.84 8.89 -12.31
CA THR A 128 -3.01 10.35 -12.40
C THR A 128 -4.44 10.72 -12.80
N ALA A 129 -5.00 10.04 -13.80
CA ALA A 129 -6.38 10.30 -14.23
C ALA A 129 -7.40 10.01 -13.10
N ALA A 130 -7.17 8.98 -12.30
CA ALA A 130 -8.02 8.68 -11.13
C ALA A 130 -7.92 9.78 -10.06
N LEU A 131 -6.71 10.31 -9.79
CA LEU A 131 -6.51 11.42 -8.87
C LEU A 131 -7.27 12.67 -9.33
N GLU A 132 -7.15 13.06 -10.59
CA GLU A 132 -7.84 14.24 -11.12
C GLU A 132 -9.38 14.10 -11.04
N LYS A 133 -9.90 12.90 -11.30
CA LYS A 133 -11.32 12.60 -11.11
C LYS A 133 -11.75 12.72 -9.64
N CYS A 134 -10.93 12.21 -8.72
CA CYS A 134 -11.19 12.32 -7.28
C CYS A 134 -11.23 13.80 -6.83
N ILE A 135 -10.27 14.60 -7.30
CA ILE A 135 -10.21 16.03 -7.02
C ILE A 135 -11.48 16.75 -7.56
N ALA A 136 -11.88 16.46 -8.79
CA ALA A 136 -13.08 17.06 -9.37
C ALA A 136 -14.32 16.78 -8.54
N VAL A 137 -14.58 15.50 -8.21
CA VAL A 137 -15.76 15.08 -7.43
C VAL A 137 -15.74 15.62 -6.00
N SER A 138 -14.58 15.75 -5.38
CA SER A 138 -14.47 16.26 -4.00
C SER A 138 -14.67 17.78 -3.87
N ASN A 139 -14.70 18.50 -4.99
CA ASN A 139 -14.94 19.96 -5.03
C ASN A 139 -16.35 20.32 -5.56
N GLU A 140 -17.20 19.34 -5.81
CA GLU A 140 -18.63 19.52 -6.12
C GLU A 140 -19.44 19.72 -4.83
#